data_43020e1394d0d9d65fb9e8b59087e408
#
_entry.id   43020e1394d0d9d65fb9e8b59087e408
#
_cell.length_a   1.000
_cell.length_b   1.000
_cell.length_c   1.000
_cell.angle_alpha   90.00
_cell.angle_beta   90.00
_cell.angle_gamma   90.00
#
_symmetry.space_group_name_H-M   'P 1'
#
loop_
_entity.id
_entity.type
_entity.pdbx_description
1 polymer ?
#
loop_
_entity_poly.entity_id
_entity_poly.type
_entity_poly.pdbx_seq_one_letter_code
_entity_poly.pdbx_strand_id
1 'polypeptide(L)'
;MKKMMMTAMMILVAALCCFAGTHTHTITLVSRVEKQDAQYVIRNAETGATGASVVYCTDEIARQDVGTSFDIIQCNDSNGINKVHFTVSATELQAKVGGKLYGTNGVQILMNGVACGSEVSFTRTTVGAVAAGTVVEGFEVIWPTNASLVDATYEACVVLTATSL
;
A
#
# COMPACT_ATOMS: atom_id res chain seq x y z
N MET A 1 -41.36 3.72 -8.95
CA MET A 1 -40.57 4.42 -7.91
C MET A 1 -39.10 4.28 -8.31
N LYS A 2 -38.54 5.35 -8.83
CA LYS A 2 -37.13 5.41 -9.30
C LYS A 2 -36.21 5.61 -8.11
N LYS A 3 -35.34 4.64 -7.84
CA LYS A 3 -34.25 4.84 -6.88
C LYS A 3 -33.11 5.55 -7.62
N MET A 4 -32.90 6.82 -7.28
CA MET A 4 -31.74 7.59 -7.73
C MET A 4 -30.49 7.01 -7.07
N MET A 5 -29.59 6.50 -7.90
CA MET A 5 -28.20 6.23 -7.49
C MET A 5 -27.49 7.58 -7.45
N MET A 6 -27.15 8.00 -6.24
CA MET A 6 -26.27 9.16 -6.03
C MET A 6 -24.83 8.66 -5.91
N THR A 7 -24.08 8.81 -7.00
CA THR A 7 -22.64 8.58 -7.01
C THR A 7 -21.98 9.85 -6.47
N ALA A 8 -21.56 9.84 -5.22
CA ALA A 8 -20.77 10.91 -4.65
C ALA A 8 -19.28 10.60 -4.93
N MET A 9 -18.72 11.24 -5.94
CA MET A 9 -17.30 11.27 -6.22
C MET A 9 -16.69 12.39 -5.38
N MET A 10 -16.07 12.06 -4.25
CA MET A 10 -15.36 13.01 -3.42
C MET A 10 -13.88 12.94 -3.76
N ILE A 11 -13.43 13.82 -4.65
CA ILE A 11 -11.99 14.06 -4.89
C ILE A 11 -11.58 15.14 -3.89
N LEU A 12 -10.87 14.75 -2.84
CA LEU A 12 -10.23 15.69 -1.93
C LEU A 12 -8.77 15.88 -2.39
N VAL A 13 -8.53 16.94 -3.16
CA VAL A 13 -7.19 17.40 -3.48
C VAL A 13 -6.75 18.32 -2.35
N ALA A 14 -5.90 17.83 -1.46
CA ALA A 14 -5.21 18.67 -0.49
C ALA A 14 -3.88 19.12 -1.09
N ALA A 15 -3.84 20.36 -1.59
CA ALA A 15 -2.58 21.03 -1.92
C ALA A 15 -1.97 21.54 -0.61
N LEU A 16 -0.84 20.98 -0.18
CA LEU A 16 -0.04 21.53 0.91
C LEU A 16 1.22 22.18 0.35
N CYS A 17 1.38 23.47 0.67
CA CYS A 17 2.57 24.25 0.38
C CYS A 17 3.73 23.78 1.27
N CYS A 18 4.86 23.46 0.65
CA CYS A 18 6.12 23.16 1.33
C CYS A 18 6.73 24.39 1.95
N PHE A 19 7.01 24.36 3.26
CA PHE A 19 8.00 25.19 3.93
C PHE A 19 9.07 24.30 4.56
N ALA A 20 10.29 24.79 4.49
CA ALA A 20 11.54 24.12 4.75
C ALA A 20 11.61 23.38 6.11
N GLY A 21 12.10 22.15 6.10
CA GLY A 21 12.78 21.53 7.24
C GLY A 21 11.95 20.58 8.10
N THR A 22 10.79 20.12 7.67
CA THR A 22 10.05 19.07 8.37
C THR A 22 9.83 17.89 7.40
N HIS A 23 10.35 16.73 7.74
CA HIS A 23 10.05 15.49 7.02
C HIS A 23 8.56 15.18 7.21
N THR A 24 7.75 15.43 6.18
CA THR A 24 6.32 15.20 6.23
C THR A 24 6.01 14.01 5.35
N HIS A 25 5.70 12.87 5.95
CA HIS A 25 5.13 11.75 5.23
C HIS A 25 3.64 12.04 5.00
N THR A 26 3.25 12.31 3.76
CA THR A 26 1.86 12.52 3.39
C THR A 26 1.31 11.24 2.82
N ILE A 27 0.27 10.68 3.44
CA ILE A 27 -0.40 9.49 2.96
C ILE A 27 -1.70 9.91 2.32
N THR A 28 -1.83 9.66 1.02
CA THR A 28 -3.09 9.83 0.30
C THR A 28 -3.79 8.48 0.24
N LEU A 29 -4.88 8.33 0.97
CA LEU A 29 -5.78 7.18 0.88
C LEU A 29 -6.63 7.31 -0.39
N VAL A 30 -6.34 6.54 -1.42
CA VAL A 30 -7.26 6.36 -2.54
C VAL A 30 -8.18 5.19 -2.21
N SER A 31 -9.27 5.48 -1.50
CA SER A 31 -10.32 4.50 -1.24
C SER A 31 -11.23 4.40 -2.46
N ARG A 32 -11.08 3.37 -3.26
CA ARG A 32 -12.11 2.94 -4.18
C ARG A 32 -13.12 2.14 -3.36
N VAL A 33 -14.23 2.79 -3.00
CA VAL A 33 -15.33 2.13 -2.27
C VAL A 33 -16.06 1.20 -3.24
N GLU A 34 -15.52 0.01 -3.44
CA GLU A 34 -16.36 -1.15 -3.76
C GLU A 34 -16.83 -1.69 -2.40
N LYS A 35 -18.16 -1.72 -2.25
CA LYS A 35 -18.84 -2.15 -1.05
C LYS A 35 -18.78 -3.67 -0.92
N GLN A 36 -17.60 -4.16 -0.60
CA GLN A 36 -17.37 -5.44 0.03
C GLN A 36 -16.61 -5.13 1.30
N ASP A 37 -17.16 -5.52 2.44
CA ASP A 37 -16.42 -5.45 3.71
C ASP A 37 -15.11 -6.21 3.48
N ALA A 38 -14.03 -5.47 3.26
CA ALA A 38 -12.75 -6.08 2.97
C ALA A 38 -12.37 -6.95 4.17
N GLN A 39 -12.31 -8.27 3.96
CA GLN A 39 -11.96 -9.19 5.03
C GLN A 39 -10.51 -9.01 5.47
N TYR A 40 -9.67 -8.47 4.57
CA TYR A 40 -8.25 -8.21 4.79
C TYR A 40 -7.86 -6.84 4.24
N VAL A 41 -6.95 -6.18 4.94
CA VAL A 41 -6.33 -4.92 4.52
C VAL A 41 -4.83 -4.98 4.73
N ILE A 42 -4.08 -4.14 4.03
CA ILE A 42 -2.69 -3.83 4.38
C ILE A 42 -2.65 -2.63 5.31
N ARG A 43 -1.70 -2.67 6.23
CA ARG A 43 -1.35 -1.56 7.12
C ARG A 43 0.12 -1.24 6.94
N ASN A 44 0.45 0.01 6.66
CA ASN A 44 1.83 0.48 6.76
C ASN A 44 2.19 0.51 8.26
N ALA A 45 3.28 -0.17 8.65
CA ALA A 45 3.66 -0.34 10.03
C ALA A 45 4.16 0.98 10.68
N GLU A 46 4.72 1.89 9.88
CA GLU A 46 5.27 3.16 10.37
C GLU A 46 4.18 4.22 10.55
N THR A 47 3.29 4.32 9.57
CA THR A 47 2.30 5.40 9.50
C THR A 47 0.94 5.01 10.01
N GLY A 48 0.67 3.70 10.13
CA GLY A 48 -0.63 3.15 10.51
C GLY A 48 -1.71 3.25 9.42
N ALA A 49 -1.38 3.73 8.22
CA ALA A 49 -2.33 3.80 7.11
C ALA A 49 -2.80 2.41 6.70
N THR A 50 -4.11 2.25 6.53
CA THR A 50 -4.74 0.96 6.23
C THR A 50 -5.66 1.03 5.02
N GLY A 51 -5.74 -0.05 4.23
CA GLY A 51 -6.65 -0.17 3.08
C GLY A 51 -6.35 -1.41 2.25
N ALA A 52 -7.19 -1.68 1.24
CA ALA A 52 -6.86 -2.65 0.20
C ALA A 52 -5.76 -2.12 -0.73
N SER A 53 -5.56 -0.79 -0.73
CA SER A 53 -4.48 -0.09 -1.42
C SER A 53 -3.99 1.03 -0.51
N VAL A 54 -2.67 1.14 -0.35
CA VAL A 54 -2.00 2.19 0.44
C VAL A 54 -1.00 2.91 -0.45
N VAL A 55 -1.06 4.25 -0.44
CA VAL A 55 -0.06 5.09 -1.12
C VAL A 55 1.05 5.40 -0.14
N TYR A 56 2.29 5.16 -0.56
CA TYR A 56 3.50 5.52 0.14
C TYR A 56 4.15 6.73 -0.54
N CYS A 57 4.54 7.73 0.24
CA CYS A 57 5.19 8.94 -0.25
C CYS A 57 6.53 9.16 0.47
N THR A 58 7.54 9.59 -0.29
CA THR A 58 8.86 9.92 0.26
C THR A 58 9.55 11.01 -0.56
N ASP A 59 10.41 11.81 0.07
CA ASP A 59 11.32 12.75 -0.58
C ASP A 59 12.81 12.31 -0.49
N GLU A 60 13.07 11.15 0.12
CA GLU A 60 14.43 10.67 0.40
C GLU A 60 15.01 9.82 -0.73
N ILE A 61 14.18 9.27 -1.65
CA ILE A 61 14.60 8.31 -2.68
C ILE A 61 15.68 8.84 -3.62
N ALA A 62 15.79 10.15 -3.81
CA ALA A 62 16.85 10.75 -4.62
C ALA A 62 18.25 10.62 -3.99
N ARG A 63 18.33 10.25 -2.70
CA ARG A 63 19.58 10.19 -1.93
C ARG A 63 19.97 8.78 -1.51
N GLN A 64 19.01 7.92 -1.30
CA GLN A 64 19.21 6.56 -0.82
C GLN A 64 18.06 5.65 -1.20
N ASP A 65 18.28 4.34 -1.11
CA ASP A 65 17.19 3.37 -1.18
C ASP A 65 16.22 3.62 -0.02
N VAL A 66 14.92 3.49 -0.29
CA VAL A 66 13.89 3.60 0.75
C VAL A 66 13.13 2.30 0.85
N GLY A 67 12.79 1.94 2.08
CA GLY A 67 11.98 0.77 2.38
C GLY A 67 10.98 1.09 3.49
N THR A 68 9.87 0.36 3.51
CA THR A 68 8.88 0.43 4.58
C THR A 68 8.19 -0.91 4.76
N SER A 69 7.76 -1.18 5.99
CA SER A 69 7.12 -2.45 6.35
C SER A 69 5.61 -2.33 6.30
N PHE A 70 4.98 -3.43 5.92
CA PHE A 70 3.53 -3.57 5.86
C PHE A 70 3.08 -4.85 6.54
N ASP A 71 1.91 -4.79 7.16
CA ASP A 71 1.19 -5.94 7.70
C ASP A 71 -0.09 -6.21 6.90
N ILE A 72 -0.42 -7.47 6.67
CA ILE A 72 -1.75 -7.89 6.24
C ILE A 72 -2.58 -8.17 7.49
N ILE A 73 -3.67 -7.43 7.65
CA ILE A 73 -4.54 -7.48 8.82
C ILE A 73 -5.88 -8.11 8.44
N GLN A 74 -6.35 -9.04 9.26
CA GLN A 74 -7.71 -9.54 9.19
C GLN A 74 -8.67 -8.53 9.83
N CYS A 75 -9.70 -8.09 9.09
CA CYS A 75 -10.62 -7.03 9.56
C CYS A 75 -11.78 -7.56 10.40
N ASN A 76 -12.18 -8.80 10.19
CA ASN A 76 -13.36 -9.39 10.83
C ASN A 76 -12.97 -10.66 11.60
N ASP A 77 -13.70 -10.97 12.66
CA ASP A 77 -13.58 -12.25 13.33
C ASP A 77 -13.91 -13.38 12.37
N SER A 78 -13.14 -14.45 12.43
CA SER A 78 -13.40 -15.67 11.66
C SER A 78 -13.30 -16.89 12.57
N ASN A 79 -13.97 -17.97 12.16
CA ASN A 79 -13.90 -19.25 12.86
C ASN A 79 -13.94 -20.40 11.83
N GLY A 80 -13.33 -21.53 12.21
CA GLY A 80 -13.24 -22.70 11.35
C GLY A 80 -11.97 -22.73 10.51
N ILE A 81 -12.04 -23.34 9.33
CA ILE A 81 -10.90 -23.42 8.42
C ILE A 81 -11.12 -22.36 7.34
N ASN A 82 -10.22 -21.40 7.29
CA ASN A 82 -10.22 -20.37 6.25
C ASN A 82 -8.94 -20.49 5.43
N LYS A 83 -9.09 -20.70 4.14
CA LYS A 83 -7.99 -20.74 3.19
C LYS A 83 -8.11 -19.57 2.24
N VAL A 84 -7.09 -18.72 2.22
CA VAL A 84 -7.08 -17.47 1.45
C VAL A 84 -5.82 -17.38 0.62
N HIS A 85 -5.99 -17.04 -0.63
CA HIS A 85 -4.91 -16.68 -1.54
C HIS A 85 -4.74 -15.18 -1.54
N PHE A 86 -3.54 -14.71 -1.25
CA PHE A 86 -3.14 -13.31 -1.25
C PHE A 86 -2.24 -13.01 -2.43
N THR A 87 -2.45 -11.87 -3.05
CA THR A 87 -1.51 -11.26 -3.99
C THR A 87 -1.22 -9.84 -3.51
N VAL A 88 0.05 -9.54 -3.30
CA VAL A 88 0.54 -8.19 -2.97
C VAL A 88 1.33 -7.69 -4.17
N SER A 89 1.06 -6.49 -4.62
CA SER A 89 1.81 -5.82 -5.67
C SER A 89 2.20 -4.40 -5.24
N ALA A 90 3.36 -3.93 -5.69
CA ALA A 90 3.85 -2.58 -5.45
C ALA A 90 4.26 -1.94 -6.77
N THR A 91 3.94 -0.66 -6.95
CA THR A 91 4.41 0.13 -8.10
C THR A 91 5.77 0.76 -7.80
N GLU A 92 6.48 1.17 -8.83
CA GLU A 92 7.65 2.03 -8.71
C GLU A 92 7.26 3.37 -8.07
N LEU A 93 8.19 3.98 -7.34
CA LEU A 93 8.05 5.36 -6.88
C LEU A 93 8.16 6.30 -8.07
N GLN A 94 7.21 7.24 -8.20
CA GLN A 94 7.15 8.19 -9.30
C GLN A 94 6.87 9.60 -8.81
N ALA A 95 7.49 10.59 -9.47
CA ALA A 95 7.22 12.01 -9.27
C ALA A 95 7.17 12.75 -10.60
N LYS A 96 6.34 13.78 -10.68
CA LYS A 96 6.27 14.66 -11.85
C LYS A 96 6.82 16.04 -11.50
N VAL A 97 7.94 16.42 -12.11
CA VAL A 97 8.64 17.68 -11.87
C VAL A 97 8.83 18.42 -13.20
N GLY A 98 8.34 19.65 -13.31
CA GLY A 98 8.45 20.45 -14.52
C GLY A 98 7.84 19.80 -15.78
N GLY A 99 6.82 18.95 -15.59
CA GLY A 99 6.18 18.22 -16.69
C GLY A 99 6.88 16.92 -17.09
N LYS A 100 8.07 16.63 -16.55
CA LYS A 100 8.82 15.39 -16.76
C LYS A 100 8.53 14.39 -15.63
N LEU A 101 8.37 13.11 -16.00
CA LEU A 101 8.21 12.01 -15.04
C LEU A 101 9.59 11.48 -14.64
N TYR A 102 9.79 11.29 -13.35
CA TYR A 102 10.94 10.64 -12.74
C TYR A 102 10.45 9.45 -11.94
N GLY A 103 11.21 8.35 -11.92
CA GLY A 103 10.81 7.14 -11.19
C GLY A 103 11.99 6.24 -10.88
N THR A 104 11.80 5.35 -9.92
CA THR A 104 12.75 4.29 -9.61
C THR A 104 12.77 3.25 -10.74
N ASN A 105 13.90 2.55 -10.86
CA ASN A 105 14.04 1.46 -11.84
C ASN A 105 13.76 0.11 -11.17
N GLY A 106 12.57 -0.03 -10.62
CA GLY A 106 12.12 -1.25 -9.98
C GLY A 106 11.61 -1.02 -8.55
N VAL A 107 11.04 -2.08 -8.02
CA VAL A 107 10.57 -2.22 -6.66
C VAL A 107 10.75 -3.67 -6.25
N GLN A 108 11.01 -3.94 -4.98
CA GLN A 108 11.15 -5.28 -4.44
C GLN A 108 10.26 -5.46 -3.22
N ILE A 109 9.43 -6.49 -3.23
CA ILE A 109 8.71 -6.97 -2.07
C ILE A 109 9.55 -8.07 -1.42
N LEU A 110 9.82 -7.95 -0.11
CA LEU A 110 10.54 -8.95 0.66
C LEU A 110 9.55 -9.67 1.58
N MET A 111 9.44 -10.98 1.42
CA MET A 111 8.71 -11.86 2.32
C MET A 111 9.71 -12.67 3.13
N ASN A 112 9.69 -12.52 4.45
CA ASN A 112 10.67 -13.17 5.33
C ASN A 112 12.14 -12.92 4.92
N GLY A 113 12.44 -11.70 4.42
CA GLY A 113 13.78 -11.32 3.95
C GLY A 113 14.16 -11.85 2.55
N VAL A 114 13.24 -12.53 1.85
CA VAL A 114 13.47 -13.03 0.49
C VAL A 114 12.81 -12.10 -0.52
N ALA A 115 13.59 -11.61 -1.49
CA ALA A 115 13.10 -10.74 -2.54
C ALA A 115 12.23 -11.50 -3.55
N CYS A 116 11.02 -10.99 -3.80
CA CYS A 116 10.00 -11.60 -4.66
C CYS A 116 9.68 -10.77 -5.92
N GLY A 117 10.36 -9.64 -6.13
CA GLY A 117 10.05 -8.69 -7.22
C GLY A 117 8.93 -7.72 -6.85
N SER A 118 8.24 -7.17 -7.86
CA SER A 118 7.16 -6.19 -7.69
C SER A 118 5.82 -6.79 -7.30
N GLU A 119 5.69 -8.11 -7.36
CA GLU A 119 4.48 -8.85 -7.01
C GLU A 119 4.85 -10.17 -6.33
N VAL A 120 4.05 -10.54 -5.32
CA VAL A 120 4.15 -11.82 -4.64
C VAL A 120 2.77 -12.39 -4.39
N SER A 121 2.62 -13.71 -4.61
CA SER A 121 1.40 -14.44 -4.30
C SER A 121 1.69 -15.61 -3.36
N PHE A 122 0.84 -15.79 -2.39
CA PHE A 122 0.95 -16.89 -1.41
C PHE A 122 -0.43 -17.27 -0.86
N THR A 123 -0.49 -18.43 -0.21
CA THR A 123 -1.73 -18.91 0.42
C THR A 123 -1.50 -19.07 1.92
N ARG A 124 -2.47 -18.62 2.71
CA ARG A 124 -2.53 -18.89 4.15
C ARG A 124 -3.78 -19.69 4.49
N THR A 125 -3.60 -20.61 5.42
CA THR A 125 -4.70 -21.37 6.02
C THR A 125 -4.72 -21.07 7.51
N THR A 126 -5.84 -20.58 8.00
CA THR A 126 -6.08 -20.40 9.44
C THR A 126 -7.09 -21.44 9.91
N VAL A 127 -6.93 -21.92 11.14
CA VAL A 127 -7.79 -22.95 11.75
C VAL A 127 -8.24 -22.45 13.12
N GLY A 128 -9.54 -22.55 13.38
CA GLY A 128 -10.14 -22.10 14.64
C GLY A 128 -10.55 -20.63 14.60
N ALA A 129 -10.68 -20.03 15.77
CA ALA A 129 -11.08 -18.64 15.92
C ALA A 129 -9.88 -17.71 15.70
N VAL A 130 -10.05 -16.73 14.79
CA VAL A 130 -9.09 -15.65 14.55
C VAL A 130 -9.80 -14.33 14.75
N ALA A 131 -9.28 -13.49 15.64
CA ALA A 131 -9.89 -12.21 15.98
C ALA A 131 -9.58 -11.14 14.93
N ALA A 132 -10.50 -10.20 14.76
CA ALA A 132 -10.27 -8.97 14.01
C ALA A 132 -9.03 -8.23 14.55
N GLY A 133 -8.25 -7.64 13.66
CA GLY A 133 -6.99 -6.98 13.98
C GLY A 133 -5.77 -7.90 14.02
N THR A 134 -5.94 -9.23 13.84
CA THR A 134 -4.82 -10.16 13.78
C THR A 134 -3.97 -9.92 12.53
N VAL A 135 -2.65 -9.83 12.73
CA VAL A 135 -1.67 -9.81 11.64
C VAL A 135 -1.56 -11.21 11.06
N VAL A 136 -1.86 -11.33 9.77
CA VAL A 136 -1.79 -12.60 9.02
C VAL A 136 -0.40 -12.83 8.45
N GLU A 137 0.24 -11.77 7.97
CA GLU A 137 1.56 -11.78 7.36
C GLU A 137 2.17 -10.39 7.41
N GLY A 138 3.52 -10.32 7.52
CA GLY A 138 4.30 -9.10 7.38
C GLY A 138 5.19 -9.17 6.14
N PHE A 139 5.39 -8.04 5.49
CA PHE A 139 6.31 -7.91 4.36
C PHE A 139 6.94 -6.51 4.33
N GLU A 140 8.05 -6.39 3.63
CA GLU A 140 8.73 -5.12 3.40
C GLU A 140 8.71 -4.80 1.91
N VAL A 141 8.62 -3.51 1.57
CA VAL A 141 8.78 -3.03 0.18
C VAL A 141 9.97 -2.11 0.13
N ILE A 142 10.87 -2.37 -0.80
CA ILE A 142 12.10 -1.59 -1.02
C ILE A 142 12.08 -1.00 -2.42
N TRP A 143 12.35 0.29 -2.51
CA TRP A 143 12.54 1.02 -3.75
C TRP A 143 14.00 1.46 -3.84
N PRO A 144 14.76 0.94 -4.83
CA PRO A 144 16.16 1.33 -5.03
C PRO A 144 16.25 2.73 -5.60
N THR A 145 17.17 3.53 -5.09
CA THR A 145 17.52 4.82 -5.68
C THR A 145 18.22 4.64 -7.03
N ASN A 146 18.26 5.71 -7.83
CA ASN A 146 19.09 5.76 -9.03
C ASN A 146 19.55 7.20 -9.31
N ALA A 147 20.62 7.34 -10.09
CA ALA A 147 21.27 8.61 -10.38
C ALA A 147 20.43 9.61 -11.21
N SER A 148 19.29 9.18 -11.75
CA SER A 148 18.41 10.04 -12.55
C SER A 148 17.32 10.72 -11.73
N LEU A 149 17.17 10.37 -10.44
CA LEU A 149 16.18 10.95 -9.55
C LEU A 149 16.59 12.36 -9.14
N VAL A 150 15.60 13.19 -8.89
CA VAL A 150 15.75 14.60 -8.47
C VAL A 150 15.07 14.80 -7.13
N ASP A 151 15.43 15.87 -6.41
CA ASP A 151 14.75 16.22 -5.15
C ASP A 151 13.27 16.55 -5.43
N ALA A 152 12.38 15.66 -5.01
CA ALA A 152 10.94 15.77 -5.19
C ALA A 152 10.24 14.78 -4.24
N THR A 153 8.94 14.96 -4.01
CA THR A 153 8.10 13.95 -3.37
C THR A 153 7.70 12.91 -4.41
N TYR A 154 8.00 11.65 -4.12
CA TYR A 154 7.68 10.49 -4.95
C TYR A 154 6.56 9.69 -4.30
N GLU A 155 5.71 9.10 -5.13
CA GLU A 155 4.58 8.29 -4.69
C GLU A 155 4.62 6.90 -5.31
N ALA A 156 4.26 5.89 -4.53
CA ALA A 156 4.03 4.52 -4.97
C ALA A 156 2.73 3.98 -4.37
N CYS A 157 2.16 2.98 -5.01
CA CYS A 157 0.97 2.30 -4.54
C CYS A 157 1.31 0.85 -4.18
N VAL A 158 0.88 0.41 -3.01
CA VAL A 158 0.94 -1.01 -2.59
C VAL A 158 -0.50 -1.51 -2.50
N VAL A 159 -0.79 -2.61 -3.20
CA VAL A 159 -2.15 -3.16 -3.37
C VAL A 159 -2.19 -4.59 -2.87
N LEU A 160 -3.26 -4.92 -2.13
CA LEU A 160 -3.60 -6.26 -1.68
C LEU A 160 -4.83 -6.78 -2.42
N THR A 161 -4.73 -7.98 -2.95
CA THR A 161 -5.88 -8.79 -3.38
C THR A 161 -5.96 -10.04 -2.53
N ALA A 162 -7.13 -10.34 -1.98
CA ALA A 162 -7.38 -11.54 -1.19
C ALA A 162 -8.57 -12.32 -1.78
N THR A 163 -8.38 -13.62 -2.02
CA THR A 163 -9.39 -14.50 -2.59
C THR A 163 -9.58 -15.73 -1.70
N SER A 164 -10.78 -15.96 -1.21
CA SER A 164 -11.12 -17.18 -0.47
C SER A 164 -11.11 -18.40 -1.40
N LEU A 165 -10.57 -19.53 -0.91
CA LEU A 165 -10.41 -20.78 -1.64
C LEU A 165 -11.33 -21.90 -1.08
#